data_27dde2bdd38230d2fea4b6f64109fd45
#
_entry.id   27dde2bdd38230d2fea4b6f64109fd45
#
_cell.length_a   1.000
_cell.length_b   1.000
_cell.length_c   1.000
_cell.angle_alpha   90.00
_cell.angle_beta   90.00
_cell.angle_gamma   90.00
#
_symmetry.space_group_name_H-M   'P 1'
#
loop_
_entity.id
_entity.type
_entity.pdbx_description
1 polymer ?
#
loop_
_entity_poly.entity_id
_entity_poly.type
_entity_poly.pdbx_seq_one_letter_code
_entity_poly.pdbx_strand_id
1 'polypeptide(L)'
;MTKKIGGLTAVNKVNLEIGDDQIVGLVGPNGAGKTTLLNIISGITPPTSGKVSFCGEDITGMKPDRICRKGIAKTFQIAESFPDLTAKECVMIGVLFGNDTAPGMKEAQSQALSILADVNFPLEKAETLNRNLNVVELKRLQLARALASRPKLLLLDELTTGLNPKESKEAVELIRKIRDTGISILIIEHVMSVIMGVSDRIVVLDHGEKIADGRPYEVVNNQQVIDTYLGDFNAF
;
A
#
# COMPACT_ATOMS: atom_id res chain seq x y z
N MET A 1 -0.09 -10.47 15.92
CA MET A 1 -0.17 -9.14 16.56
C MET A 1 -1.61 -8.79 16.92
N THR A 2 -1.80 -7.93 17.92
CA THR A 2 -3.13 -7.47 18.38
C THR A 2 -3.13 -5.95 18.53
N LYS A 3 -4.24 -5.31 18.15
CA LYS A 3 -4.47 -3.86 18.36
C LYS A 3 -5.83 -3.61 18.96
N LYS A 4 -5.84 -2.93 20.11
CA LYS A 4 -7.04 -2.42 20.75
C LYS A 4 -7.12 -0.90 20.59
N ILE A 5 -8.29 -0.39 20.27
CA ILE A 5 -8.60 1.04 20.17
C ILE A 5 -9.83 1.29 21.04
N GLY A 6 -9.64 1.96 22.18
CA GLY A 6 -10.68 2.03 23.21
C GLY A 6 -11.10 0.64 23.67
N GLY A 7 -12.40 0.35 23.63
CA GLY A 7 -12.97 -0.97 23.97
C GLY A 7 -12.99 -1.98 22.80
N LEU A 8 -12.64 -1.55 21.56
CA LEU A 8 -12.70 -2.38 20.38
C LEU A 8 -11.35 -3.06 20.11
N THR A 9 -11.35 -4.35 19.79
CA THR A 9 -10.18 -5.06 19.28
C THR A 9 -10.19 -4.99 17.75
N ALA A 10 -9.48 -4.02 17.18
CA ALA A 10 -9.46 -3.76 15.74
C ALA A 10 -8.59 -4.77 14.96
N VAL A 11 -7.59 -5.38 15.61
CA VAL A 11 -6.79 -6.51 15.08
C VAL A 11 -6.59 -7.49 16.21
N ASN A 12 -6.96 -8.75 16.03
CA ASN A 12 -6.94 -9.78 17.04
C ASN A 12 -6.05 -10.96 16.62
N LYS A 13 -4.90 -11.10 17.26
CA LYS A 13 -3.93 -12.21 17.08
C LYS A 13 -3.59 -12.52 15.61
N VAL A 14 -3.64 -11.52 14.72
CA VAL A 14 -3.32 -11.71 13.30
C VAL A 14 -1.85 -12.09 13.14
N ASN A 15 -1.62 -13.18 12.42
CA ASN A 15 -0.33 -13.64 11.92
C ASN A 15 -0.30 -13.46 10.41
N LEU A 16 0.64 -12.65 9.90
CA LEU A 16 0.83 -12.38 8.49
C LEU A 16 2.33 -12.45 8.18
N GLU A 17 2.67 -13.18 7.13
CA GLU A 17 4.01 -13.22 6.55
C GLU A 17 3.90 -12.75 5.09
N ILE A 18 4.91 -12.05 4.60
CA ILE A 18 5.01 -11.62 3.21
C ILE A 18 6.39 -12.11 2.74
N GLY A 19 6.39 -12.92 1.70
CA GLY A 19 7.63 -13.41 1.07
C GLY A 19 8.26 -12.35 0.19
N ASP A 20 9.51 -12.61 -0.23
CA ASP A 20 10.21 -11.76 -1.19
C ASP A 20 9.49 -11.81 -2.54
N ASP A 21 9.46 -10.67 -3.24
CA ASP A 21 8.85 -10.50 -4.57
C ASP A 21 7.38 -10.96 -4.66
N GLN A 22 6.67 -10.95 -3.54
CA GLN A 22 5.30 -11.42 -3.43
C GLN A 22 4.30 -10.26 -3.39
N ILE A 23 3.19 -10.39 -4.10
CA ILE A 23 2.01 -9.53 -3.94
C ILE A 23 0.98 -10.25 -3.06
N VAL A 24 0.75 -9.71 -1.87
CA VAL A 24 -0.28 -10.19 -0.94
C VAL A 24 -1.47 -9.24 -0.97
N GLY A 25 -2.64 -9.74 -1.38
CA GLY A 25 -3.90 -9.02 -1.26
C GLY A 25 -4.47 -9.14 0.15
N LEU A 26 -4.84 -8.03 0.75
CA LEU A 26 -5.51 -7.98 2.05
C LEU A 26 -6.95 -7.49 1.86
N VAL A 27 -7.90 -8.38 2.03
CA VAL A 27 -9.32 -8.12 1.77
C VAL A 27 -10.17 -8.36 3.02
N GLY A 28 -11.43 -7.95 2.98
CA GLY A 28 -12.39 -8.08 4.07
C GLY A 28 -13.40 -6.92 4.08
N PRO A 29 -14.49 -7.02 4.81
CA PRO A 29 -15.50 -5.97 4.91
C PRO A 29 -14.94 -4.67 5.52
N ASN A 30 -15.76 -3.62 5.49
CA ASN A 30 -15.42 -2.37 6.15
C ASN A 30 -15.34 -2.60 7.67
N GLY A 31 -14.32 -2.03 8.31
CA GLY A 31 -14.09 -2.27 9.74
C GLY A 31 -13.37 -3.58 10.09
N ALA A 32 -13.04 -4.45 9.11
CA ALA A 32 -12.33 -5.71 9.36
C ALA A 32 -10.90 -5.58 9.91
N GLY A 33 -10.35 -4.36 10.00
CA GLY A 33 -9.02 -4.11 10.57
C GLY A 33 -7.89 -3.95 9.55
N LYS A 34 -8.18 -3.97 8.24
CA LYS A 34 -7.20 -3.89 7.16
C LYS A 34 -6.27 -2.66 7.26
N THR A 35 -6.84 -1.46 7.26
CA THR A 35 -6.07 -0.21 7.39
C THR A 35 -5.35 -0.11 8.73
N THR A 36 -5.94 -0.63 9.81
CA THR A 36 -5.28 -0.72 11.12
C THR A 36 -4.03 -1.59 11.05
N LEU A 37 -4.09 -2.73 10.35
CA LEU A 37 -2.95 -3.61 10.15
C LEU A 37 -1.84 -2.91 9.36
N LEU A 38 -2.17 -2.23 8.25
CA LEU A 38 -1.20 -1.43 7.50
C LEU A 38 -0.57 -0.33 8.36
N ASN A 39 -1.36 0.34 9.20
CA ASN A 39 -0.88 1.39 10.08
C ASN A 39 0.08 0.86 11.16
N ILE A 40 -0.11 -0.39 11.61
CA ILE A 40 0.83 -1.04 12.53
C ILE A 40 2.15 -1.33 11.81
N ILE A 41 2.10 -1.91 10.61
CA ILE A 41 3.29 -2.26 9.83
C ILE A 41 4.10 -1.01 9.46
N SER A 42 3.43 0.08 9.11
CA SER A 42 4.07 1.37 8.76
C SER A 42 4.46 2.23 9.98
N GLY A 43 4.21 1.77 11.22
CA GLY A 43 4.58 2.49 12.45
C GLY A 43 3.72 3.70 12.79
N ILE A 44 2.64 3.96 12.04
CA ILE A 44 1.69 5.06 12.33
C ILE A 44 1.01 4.79 13.69
N THR A 45 0.76 3.51 14.00
CA THR A 45 0.14 3.11 15.25
C THR A 45 0.88 1.90 15.83
N PRO A 46 1.35 1.92 17.09
CA PRO A 46 2.00 0.76 17.68
C PRO A 46 0.96 -0.34 17.97
N PRO A 47 1.32 -1.64 17.88
CA PRO A 47 0.46 -2.72 18.31
C PRO A 47 0.25 -2.67 19.83
N THR A 48 -0.85 -3.23 20.32
CA THR A 48 -1.09 -3.42 21.78
C THR A 48 -0.28 -4.62 22.29
N SER A 49 -0.12 -5.66 21.46
CA SER A 49 0.73 -6.83 21.78
C SER A 49 1.13 -7.56 20.49
N GLY A 50 2.16 -8.39 20.60
CA GLY A 50 2.77 -9.09 19.47
C GLY A 50 3.93 -8.31 18.88
N LYS A 51 4.50 -8.81 17.78
CA LYS A 51 5.71 -8.28 17.15
C LYS A 51 5.50 -8.04 15.66
N VAL A 52 6.24 -7.09 15.12
CA VAL A 52 6.43 -6.85 13.69
C VAL A 52 7.90 -6.99 13.38
N SER A 53 8.24 -7.90 12.49
CA SER A 53 9.63 -8.11 12.03
C SER A 53 9.73 -7.77 10.55
N PHE A 54 10.82 -7.15 10.14
CA PHE A 54 11.11 -6.83 8.75
C PHE A 54 12.57 -7.14 8.44
N CYS A 55 12.84 -7.96 7.43
CA CYS A 55 14.19 -8.43 7.08
C CYS A 55 14.96 -8.98 8.29
N GLY A 56 14.29 -9.74 9.17
CA GLY A 56 14.88 -10.34 10.37
C GLY A 56 15.02 -9.40 11.58
N GLU A 57 14.74 -8.11 11.43
CA GLU A 57 14.82 -7.14 12.53
C GLU A 57 13.45 -6.89 13.16
N ASP A 58 13.40 -6.71 14.48
CA ASP A 58 12.21 -6.29 15.21
C ASP A 58 12.00 -4.78 15.01
N ILE A 59 10.90 -4.41 14.34
CA ILE A 59 10.51 -3.02 14.08
C ILE A 59 9.28 -2.60 14.90
N THR A 60 8.89 -3.38 15.88
CA THR A 60 7.69 -3.17 16.69
C THR A 60 7.70 -1.79 17.35
N GLY A 61 6.69 -0.97 17.06
CA GLY A 61 6.55 0.37 17.64
C GLY A 61 7.58 1.39 17.18
N MET A 62 8.38 1.10 16.15
CA MET A 62 9.24 2.11 15.52
C MET A 62 8.41 3.23 14.91
N LYS A 63 8.98 4.44 14.85
CA LYS A 63 8.36 5.60 14.21
C LYS A 63 8.35 5.44 12.68
N PRO A 64 7.35 6.03 11.97
CA PRO A 64 7.21 5.89 10.51
C PRO A 64 8.46 6.31 9.72
N ASP A 65 9.14 7.36 10.13
CA ASP A 65 10.37 7.83 9.48
C ASP A 65 11.49 6.78 9.49
N ARG A 66 11.65 6.07 10.61
CA ARG A 66 12.62 4.98 10.75
C ARG A 66 12.22 3.74 9.94
N ILE A 67 10.93 3.42 9.93
CA ILE A 67 10.39 2.30 9.14
C ILE A 67 10.55 2.57 7.64
N CYS A 68 10.31 3.81 7.19
CA CYS A 68 10.54 4.21 5.81
C CYS A 68 12.00 3.99 5.40
N ARG A 69 12.98 4.45 6.20
CA ARG A 69 14.42 4.25 5.94
C ARG A 69 14.84 2.78 5.96
N LYS A 70 14.13 1.90 6.67
CA LYS A 70 14.36 0.46 6.62
C LYS A 70 13.86 -0.18 5.33
N GLY A 71 13.07 0.52 4.55
CA GLY A 71 12.57 0.06 3.25
C GLY A 71 11.10 -0.36 3.26
N ILE A 72 10.26 0.18 4.14
CA ILE A 72 8.80 0.02 4.07
C ILE A 72 8.18 1.35 3.70
N ALA A 73 7.53 1.44 2.54
CA ALA A 73 6.78 2.61 2.12
C ALA A 73 5.28 2.33 2.08
N LYS A 74 4.47 3.35 2.35
CA LYS A 74 3.00 3.27 2.31
C LYS A 74 2.44 4.39 1.43
N THR A 75 1.46 4.05 0.58
CA THR A 75 0.57 5.03 -0.01
C THR A 75 -0.58 5.34 0.95
N PHE A 76 -1.15 6.53 0.85
CA PHE A 76 -2.27 6.94 1.69
C PHE A 76 -3.55 6.96 0.86
N GLN A 77 -4.67 6.58 1.47
CA GLN A 77 -5.99 6.52 0.84
C GLN A 77 -6.42 7.88 0.29
N ILE A 78 -6.15 8.95 1.03
CA ILE A 78 -6.39 10.33 0.59
C ILE A 78 -5.09 10.84 -0.02
N ALA A 79 -5.18 11.36 -1.24
CA ALA A 79 -4.09 12.07 -1.89
C ALA A 79 -3.88 13.44 -1.23
N GLU A 80 -3.64 13.47 0.10
CA GLU A 80 -3.13 14.67 0.77
C GLU A 80 -1.74 14.95 0.20
N SER A 81 -1.80 15.50 -0.98
CA SER A 81 -0.65 16.00 -1.65
C SER A 81 -0.38 17.38 -1.08
N PHE A 82 0.86 17.70 -0.93
CA PHE A 82 1.28 19.08 -0.73
C PHE A 82 0.74 19.92 -1.91
N PRO A 83 -0.39 20.67 -1.76
CA PRO A 83 -1.12 21.22 -2.89
C PRO A 83 -0.31 22.27 -3.66
N ASP A 84 0.65 22.89 -2.98
CA ASP A 84 1.49 23.96 -3.50
C ASP A 84 2.88 23.49 -3.98
N LEU A 85 3.14 22.17 -3.96
CA LEU A 85 4.31 21.58 -4.59
C LEU A 85 3.97 21.03 -5.97
N THR A 86 4.95 21.05 -6.85
CA THR A 86 4.87 20.36 -8.15
C THR A 86 4.97 18.85 -7.97
N ALA A 87 4.52 18.08 -8.97
CA ALA A 87 4.66 16.63 -8.95
C ALA A 87 6.12 16.18 -8.77
N LYS A 88 7.03 16.83 -9.49
CA LYS A 88 8.48 16.58 -9.35
C LYS A 88 9.00 16.85 -7.95
N GLU A 89 8.67 18.00 -7.36
CA GLU A 89 9.10 18.36 -5.99
C GLU A 89 8.58 17.36 -4.96
N CYS A 90 7.35 16.88 -5.12
CA CYS A 90 6.80 15.85 -4.25
C CYS A 90 7.58 14.54 -4.29
N VAL A 91 8.01 14.10 -5.47
CA VAL A 91 8.83 12.88 -5.59
C VAL A 91 10.23 13.13 -5.07
N MET A 92 10.80 14.34 -5.30
CA MET A 92 12.12 14.73 -4.76
C MET A 92 12.17 14.63 -3.23
N ILE A 93 11.10 14.93 -2.51
CA ILE A 93 11.05 14.75 -1.04
C ILE A 93 11.33 13.28 -0.69
N GLY A 94 10.71 12.34 -1.40
CA GLY A 94 10.96 10.91 -1.18
C GLY A 94 12.41 10.52 -1.48
N VAL A 95 12.99 11.04 -2.56
CA VAL A 95 14.38 10.80 -2.94
C VAL A 95 15.36 11.36 -1.89
N LEU A 96 15.11 12.56 -1.38
CA LEU A 96 16.03 13.26 -0.47
C LEU A 96 15.96 12.76 0.97
N PHE A 97 14.78 12.34 1.44
CA PHE A 97 14.53 12.04 2.86
C PHE A 97 14.12 10.59 3.14
N GLY A 98 13.78 9.83 2.10
CA GLY A 98 13.33 8.44 2.24
C GLY A 98 14.47 7.43 2.44
N ASN A 99 15.72 7.83 2.27
CA ASN A 99 16.91 6.97 2.36
C ASN A 99 17.94 7.57 3.30
N ASP A 100 18.89 6.74 3.77
CA ASP A 100 19.97 7.19 4.66
C ASP A 100 20.98 8.11 3.97
N THR A 101 21.12 8.01 2.63
CA THR A 101 22.01 8.84 1.83
C THR A 101 21.19 9.72 0.89
N ALA A 102 21.21 11.03 1.11
CA ALA A 102 20.57 11.99 0.23
C ALA A 102 21.49 12.32 -0.96
N PRO A 103 21.02 12.23 -2.21
CA PRO A 103 21.77 12.69 -3.36
C PRO A 103 21.82 14.23 -3.42
N GLY A 104 22.69 14.77 -4.27
CA GLY A 104 22.69 16.21 -4.58
C GLY A 104 21.38 16.63 -5.29
N MET A 105 21.03 17.93 -5.20
CA MET A 105 19.76 18.46 -5.70
C MET A 105 19.50 18.15 -7.20
N LYS A 106 20.54 18.29 -8.04
CA LYS A 106 20.41 17.97 -9.50
C LYS A 106 20.15 16.49 -9.74
N GLU A 107 20.78 15.63 -8.97
CA GLU A 107 20.58 14.18 -9.03
C GLU A 107 19.19 13.80 -8.53
N ALA A 108 18.72 14.42 -7.44
CA ALA A 108 17.37 14.22 -6.93
C ALA A 108 16.29 14.60 -7.96
N GLN A 109 16.49 15.69 -8.70
CA GLN A 109 15.60 16.08 -9.81
C GLN A 109 15.57 15.01 -10.91
N SER A 110 16.74 14.54 -11.35
CA SER A 110 16.84 13.50 -12.38
C SER A 110 16.19 12.20 -11.94
N GLN A 111 16.44 11.76 -10.70
CA GLN A 111 15.81 10.57 -10.13
C GLN A 111 14.29 10.72 -10.02
N ALA A 112 13.79 11.88 -9.60
CA ALA A 112 12.36 12.15 -9.50
C ALA A 112 11.66 12.06 -10.85
N LEU A 113 12.25 12.60 -11.91
CA LEU A 113 11.70 12.49 -13.28
C LEU A 113 11.71 11.05 -13.78
N SER A 114 12.76 10.28 -13.51
CA SER A 114 12.82 8.86 -13.84
C SER A 114 11.71 8.08 -13.15
N ILE A 115 11.53 8.28 -11.84
CA ILE A 115 10.48 7.59 -11.06
C ILE A 115 9.08 7.98 -11.54
N LEU A 116 8.85 9.25 -11.91
CA LEU A 116 7.58 9.69 -12.52
C LEU A 116 7.32 8.96 -13.84
N ALA A 117 8.35 8.78 -14.68
CA ALA A 117 8.24 7.99 -15.90
C ALA A 117 7.92 6.52 -15.64
N ASP A 118 8.57 5.90 -14.63
CA ASP A 118 8.38 4.49 -14.28
C ASP A 118 6.93 4.18 -13.86
N VAL A 119 6.22 5.15 -13.28
CA VAL A 119 4.80 5.02 -12.92
C VAL A 119 3.85 5.52 -14.02
N ASN A 120 4.32 5.76 -15.23
CA ASN A 120 3.57 6.30 -16.36
C ASN A 120 2.91 7.67 -16.06
N PHE A 121 3.54 8.50 -15.22
CA PHE A 121 3.08 9.88 -14.99
C PHE A 121 3.43 10.74 -16.22
N PRO A 122 2.52 11.61 -16.71
CA PRO A 122 2.79 12.49 -17.85
C PRO A 122 3.88 13.51 -17.52
N LEU A 123 5.09 13.33 -18.08
CA LEU A 123 6.26 14.13 -17.72
C LEU A 123 6.12 15.61 -18.05
N GLU A 124 5.29 15.97 -19.04
CA GLU A 124 4.92 17.36 -19.35
C GLU A 124 4.20 18.06 -18.19
N LYS A 125 3.65 17.27 -17.25
CA LYS A 125 3.00 17.76 -16.02
C LYS A 125 3.89 17.70 -14.78
N ALA A 126 5.17 17.34 -14.92
CA ALA A 126 6.09 17.24 -13.77
C ALA A 126 6.21 18.54 -12.96
N GLU A 127 6.09 19.70 -13.64
CA GLU A 127 6.09 21.04 -13.03
C GLU A 127 4.69 21.55 -12.66
N THR A 128 3.65 20.73 -12.81
CA THR A 128 2.28 21.10 -12.45
C THR A 128 2.10 20.97 -10.94
N LEU A 129 1.45 21.98 -10.32
CA LEU A 129 1.08 21.92 -8.91
C LEU A 129 0.08 20.80 -8.66
N ASN A 130 0.22 20.10 -7.55
CA ASN A 130 -0.57 18.92 -7.24
C ASN A 130 -2.09 19.19 -7.22
N ARG A 131 -2.51 20.36 -6.77
CA ARG A 131 -3.92 20.78 -6.79
C ARG A 131 -4.56 20.83 -8.18
N ASN A 132 -3.76 20.87 -9.24
CA ASN A 132 -4.21 20.93 -10.63
C ASN A 132 -4.13 19.56 -11.34
N LEU A 133 -3.76 18.50 -10.62
CA LEU A 133 -3.69 17.13 -11.15
C LEU A 133 -5.06 16.45 -11.04
N ASN A 134 -5.38 15.59 -12.00
CA ASN A 134 -6.56 14.74 -11.91
C ASN A 134 -6.33 13.51 -11.00
N VAL A 135 -7.37 12.73 -10.75
CA VAL A 135 -7.33 11.57 -9.84
C VAL A 135 -6.29 10.54 -10.27
N VAL A 136 -6.21 10.21 -11.55
CA VAL A 136 -5.24 9.23 -12.09
C VAL A 136 -3.81 9.72 -11.87
N GLU A 137 -3.55 10.99 -12.18
CA GLU A 137 -2.24 11.62 -11.99
C GLU A 137 -1.83 11.66 -10.52
N LEU A 138 -2.78 11.99 -9.62
CA LEU A 138 -2.55 11.96 -8.18
C LEU A 138 -2.22 10.55 -7.66
N LYS A 139 -2.91 9.51 -8.16
CA LYS A 139 -2.62 8.11 -7.81
C LYS A 139 -1.23 7.68 -8.28
N ARG A 140 -0.85 8.03 -9.51
CA ARG A 140 0.51 7.79 -10.04
C ARG A 140 1.57 8.55 -9.25
N LEU A 141 1.30 9.81 -8.88
CA LEU A 141 2.19 10.61 -8.02
C LEU A 141 2.38 10.01 -6.64
N GLN A 142 1.32 9.52 -6.00
CA GLN A 142 1.41 8.82 -4.71
C GLN A 142 2.33 7.59 -4.79
N LEU A 143 2.18 6.82 -5.86
CA LEU A 143 3.00 5.65 -6.11
C LEU A 143 4.47 6.05 -6.34
N ALA A 144 4.71 7.09 -7.17
CA ALA A 144 6.04 7.63 -7.39
C ALA A 144 6.73 8.10 -6.09
N ARG A 145 5.99 8.80 -5.23
CA ARG A 145 6.49 9.23 -3.91
C ARG A 145 6.90 8.06 -3.02
N ALA A 146 6.09 7.00 -2.99
CA ALA A 146 6.39 5.81 -2.22
C ALA A 146 7.63 5.09 -2.77
N LEU A 147 7.75 4.95 -4.09
CA LEU A 147 8.90 4.33 -4.76
C LEU A 147 10.19 5.14 -4.60
N ALA A 148 10.08 6.46 -4.44
CA ALA A 148 11.25 7.35 -4.27
C ALA A 148 12.07 7.02 -3.02
N SER A 149 11.48 6.39 -2.01
CA SER A 149 12.20 5.88 -0.84
C SER A 149 12.88 4.53 -1.07
N ARG A 150 12.85 3.98 -2.30
CA ARG A 150 13.42 2.68 -2.69
C ARG A 150 12.99 1.54 -1.74
N PRO A 151 11.69 1.31 -1.56
CA PRO A 151 11.20 0.33 -0.61
C PRO A 151 11.53 -1.10 -1.04
N LYS A 152 11.69 -1.99 -0.05
CA LYS A 152 11.65 -3.45 -0.23
C LYS A 152 10.23 -3.98 -0.05
N LEU A 153 9.40 -3.28 0.75
CA LEU A 153 7.98 -3.59 0.96
C LEU A 153 7.15 -2.32 0.70
N LEU A 154 6.20 -2.44 -0.23
CA LEU A 154 5.26 -1.37 -0.57
C LEU A 154 3.86 -1.73 -0.04
N LEU A 155 3.30 -0.84 0.77
CA LEU A 155 1.95 -0.95 1.32
C LEU A 155 1.02 -0.06 0.49
N LEU A 156 0.10 -0.67 -0.27
CA LEU A 156 -0.86 0.03 -1.11
C LEU A 156 -2.25 0.02 -0.47
N ASP A 157 -2.83 1.18 -0.27
CA ASP A 157 -4.15 1.36 0.34
C ASP A 157 -5.11 1.97 -0.69
N GLU A 158 -5.97 1.15 -1.30
CA GLU A 158 -7.02 1.53 -2.27
C GLU A 158 -6.52 2.37 -3.45
N LEU A 159 -5.50 1.86 -4.17
CA LEU A 159 -4.91 2.57 -5.30
C LEU A 159 -5.89 2.73 -6.47
N THR A 160 -6.81 1.76 -6.68
CA THR A 160 -7.72 1.76 -7.84
C THR A 160 -9.06 2.45 -7.58
N THR A 161 -9.34 2.92 -6.37
CA THR A 161 -10.57 3.65 -6.04
C THR A 161 -10.70 4.91 -6.89
N GLY A 162 -11.84 5.05 -7.59
CA GLY A 162 -12.14 6.18 -8.47
C GLY A 162 -11.57 6.07 -9.88
N LEU A 163 -10.92 4.96 -10.22
CA LEU A 163 -10.45 4.65 -11.58
C LEU A 163 -11.52 3.93 -12.39
N ASN A 164 -11.55 4.21 -13.70
CA ASN A 164 -12.39 3.43 -14.62
C ASN A 164 -11.77 2.04 -14.90
N PRO A 165 -12.51 1.10 -15.55
CA PRO A 165 -12.00 -0.26 -15.79
C PRO A 165 -10.68 -0.34 -16.59
N LYS A 166 -10.46 0.58 -17.54
CA LYS A 166 -9.22 0.66 -18.32
C LYS A 166 -8.05 1.12 -17.44
N GLU A 167 -8.26 2.17 -16.68
CA GLU A 167 -7.28 2.73 -15.75
C GLU A 167 -6.92 1.71 -14.64
N SER A 168 -7.92 0.97 -14.14
CA SER A 168 -7.70 -0.10 -13.16
C SER A 168 -6.82 -1.21 -13.72
N LYS A 169 -7.02 -1.59 -15.01
CA LYS A 169 -6.17 -2.57 -15.68
C LYS A 169 -4.74 -2.06 -15.83
N GLU A 170 -4.56 -0.81 -16.23
CA GLU A 170 -3.23 -0.17 -16.31
C GLU A 170 -2.54 -0.13 -14.94
N ALA A 171 -3.29 0.13 -13.86
CA ALA A 171 -2.77 0.10 -12.49
C ALA A 171 -2.31 -1.31 -12.07
N VAL A 172 -3.08 -2.36 -12.43
CA VAL A 172 -2.69 -3.76 -12.19
C VAL A 172 -1.37 -4.10 -12.91
N GLU A 173 -1.24 -3.71 -14.17
CA GLU A 173 -0.01 -3.94 -14.94
C GLU A 173 1.18 -3.18 -14.33
N LEU A 174 0.98 -1.96 -13.86
CA LEU A 174 2.00 -1.17 -13.18
C LEU A 174 2.43 -1.81 -11.84
N ILE A 175 1.49 -2.29 -11.03
CA ILE A 175 1.78 -2.98 -9.76
C ILE A 175 2.63 -4.23 -10.01
N ARG A 176 2.31 -5.02 -11.05
CA ARG A 176 3.11 -6.20 -11.44
C ARG A 176 4.52 -5.81 -11.85
N LYS A 177 4.65 -4.77 -12.68
CA LYS A 177 5.96 -4.22 -13.07
C LYS A 177 6.80 -3.84 -11.85
N ILE A 178 6.21 -3.19 -10.86
CA ILE A 178 6.90 -2.80 -9.63
C ILE A 178 7.35 -4.04 -8.86
N ARG A 179 6.50 -5.06 -8.69
CA ARG A 179 6.88 -6.33 -8.08
C ARG A 179 8.08 -6.96 -8.80
N ASP A 180 8.08 -6.95 -10.14
CA ASP A 180 9.14 -7.55 -10.96
C ASP A 180 10.50 -6.84 -10.83
N THR A 181 10.55 -5.67 -10.16
CA THR A 181 11.80 -5.01 -9.74
C THR A 181 12.35 -5.51 -8.41
N GLY A 182 11.72 -6.53 -7.78
CA GLY A 182 12.15 -7.08 -6.50
C GLY A 182 11.49 -6.41 -5.28
N ILE A 183 10.34 -5.75 -5.46
CA ILE A 183 9.59 -5.10 -4.38
C ILE A 183 8.41 -5.97 -3.98
N SER A 184 8.38 -6.43 -2.72
CA SER A 184 7.19 -7.09 -2.16
C SER A 184 6.06 -6.09 -1.95
N ILE A 185 4.81 -6.52 -2.12
CA ILE A 185 3.65 -5.62 -2.05
C ILE A 185 2.57 -6.21 -1.14
N LEU A 186 2.07 -5.41 -0.21
CA LEU A 186 0.82 -5.67 0.50
C LEU A 186 -0.23 -4.67 0.01
N ILE A 187 -1.28 -5.15 -0.63
CA ILE A 187 -2.31 -4.32 -1.24
C ILE A 187 -3.68 -4.52 -0.61
N ILE A 188 -4.33 -3.42 -0.23
CA ILE A 188 -5.76 -3.39 0.11
C ILE A 188 -6.52 -2.85 -1.10
N GLU A 189 -7.52 -3.59 -1.54
CA GLU A 189 -8.45 -3.18 -2.59
C GLU A 189 -9.84 -3.75 -2.32
N HIS A 190 -10.86 -3.04 -2.80
CA HIS A 190 -12.26 -3.47 -2.68
C HIS A 190 -12.76 -4.15 -3.96
N VAL A 191 -12.09 -3.91 -5.08
CA VAL A 191 -12.47 -4.50 -6.38
C VAL A 191 -11.87 -5.90 -6.48
N MET A 192 -12.71 -6.93 -6.31
CA MET A 192 -12.26 -8.33 -6.30
C MET A 192 -11.50 -8.72 -7.59
N SER A 193 -11.93 -8.23 -8.76
CA SER A 193 -11.24 -8.53 -10.03
C SER A 193 -9.80 -7.95 -10.06
N VAL A 194 -9.54 -6.84 -9.38
CA VAL A 194 -8.19 -6.26 -9.25
C VAL A 194 -7.34 -7.15 -8.36
N ILE A 195 -7.83 -7.49 -7.16
CA ILE A 195 -7.11 -8.34 -6.20
C ILE A 195 -6.79 -9.71 -6.81
N MET A 196 -7.78 -10.36 -7.42
CA MET A 196 -7.61 -11.64 -8.12
C MET A 196 -6.59 -11.55 -9.26
N GLY A 197 -6.59 -10.41 -9.95
CA GLY A 197 -5.71 -10.17 -11.09
C GLY A 197 -4.25 -9.90 -10.70
N VAL A 198 -3.97 -9.38 -9.51
CA VAL A 198 -2.63 -8.90 -9.14
C VAL A 198 -1.95 -9.74 -8.07
N SER A 199 -2.71 -10.39 -7.18
CA SER A 199 -2.17 -11.04 -5.99
C SER A 199 -1.69 -12.46 -6.26
N ASP A 200 -0.55 -12.82 -5.72
CA ASP A 200 -0.05 -14.20 -5.66
C ASP A 200 -0.74 -14.97 -4.52
N ARG A 201 -1.14 -14.25 -3.47
CA ARG A 201 -1.79 -14.77 -2.28
C ARG A 201 -2.77 -13.74 -1.72
N ILE A 202 -3.89 -14.21 -1.18
CA ILE A 202 -4.91 -13.35 -0.55
C ILE A 202 -5.07 -13.73 0.91
N VAL A 203 -5.12 -12.74 1.76
CA VAL A 203 -5.45 -12.84 3.19
C VAL A 203 -6.76 -12.12 3.42
N VAL A 204 -7.70 -12.80 4.07
CA VAL A 204 -9.01 -12.24 4.41
C VAL A 204 -9.08 -11.95 5.89
N LEU A 205 -9.43 -10.70 6.22
CA LEU A 205 -9.75 -10.29 7.58
C LEU A 205 -11.26 -10.11 7.74
N ASP A 206 -11.75 -10.55 8.89
CA ASP A 206 -13.10 -10.24 9.36
C ASP A 206 -13.05 -9.98 10.86
N HIS A 207 -13.73 -8.92 11.33
CA HIS A 207 -13.76 -8.50 12.73
C HIS A 207 -12.38 -8.51 13.44
N GLY A 208 -11.32 -8.13 12.70
CA GLY A 208 -9.95 -8.09 13.20
C GLY A 208 -9.23 -9.43 13.20
N GLU A 209 -9.82 -10.51 12.76
CA GLU A 209 -9.24 -11.85 12.70
C GLU A 209 -8.95 -12.28 11.26
N LYS A 210 -7.94 -13.11 11.08
CA LYS A 210 -7.64 -13.73 9.77
C LYS A 210 -8.51 -14.98 9.61
N ILE A 211 -9.46 -14.93 8.67
CA ILE A 211 -10.41 -16.02 8.41
C ILE A 211 -10.00 -16.90 7.22
N ALA A 212 -9.18 -16.37 6.29
CA ALA A 212 -8.64 -17.15 5.19
C ALA A 212 -7.26 -16.63 4.78
N ASP A 213 -6.46 -17.51 4.18
CA ASP A 213 -5.10 -17.23 3.72
C ASP A 213 -4.71 -18.29 2.69
N GLY A 214 -4.56 -17.92 1.43
CA GLY A 214 -4.29 -18.86 0.36
C GLY A 214 -4.17 -18.23 -1.02
N ARG A 215 -4.10 -19.05 -2.05
CA ARG A 215 -4.13 -18.60 -3.45
C ARG A 215 -5.47 -17.96 -3.77
N PRO A 216 -5.52 -16.99 -4.72
CA PRO A 216 -6.76 -16.29 -5.06
C PRO A 216 -7.94 -17.24 -5.32
N TYR A 217 -7.72 -18.31 -6.10
CA TYR A 217 -8.78 -19.29 -6.40
C TYR A 217 -9.27 -20.04 -5.15
N GLU A 218 -8.40 -20.38 -4.23
CA GLU A 218 -8.77 -21.10 -2.99
C GLU A 218 -9.60 -20.21 -2.07
N VAL A 219 -9.24 -18.93 -1.98
CA VAL A 219 -9.90 -17.97 -1.11
C VAL A 219 -11.31 -17.62 -1.59
N VAL A 220 -11.51 -17.42 -2.90
CA VAL A 220 -12.86 -17.08 -3.44
C VAL A 220 -13.84 -18.23 -3.37
N ASN A 221 -13.36 -19.49 -3.27
CA ASN A 221 -14.20 -20.66 -3.09
C ASN A 221 -14.34 -21.09 -1.62
N ASN A 222 -13.76 -20.36 -0.69
CA ASN A 222 -13.88 -20.63 0.75
C ASN A 222 -15.26 -20.20 1.24
N GLN A 223 -16.04 -21.13 1.83
CA GLN A 223 -17.39 -20.87 2.27
C GLN A 223 -17.47 -19.75 3.33
N GLN A 224 -16.52 -19.73 4.28
CA GLN A 224 -16.48 -18.68 5.31
C GLN A 224 -16.26 -17.29 4.69
N VAL A 225 -15.45 -17.20 3.63
CA VAL A 225 -15.24 -15.93 2.91
C VAL A 225 -16.51 -15.52 2.17
N ILE A 226 -17.15 -16.46 1.49
CA ILE A 226 -18.41 -16.23 0.77
C ILE A 226 -19.49 -15.72 1.75
N ASP A 227 -19.65 -16.39 2.89
CA ASP A 227 -20.65 -16.03 3.90
C ASP A 227 -20.39 -14.63 4.49
N THR A 228 -19.11 -14.27 4.72
CA THR A 228 -18.70 -12.95 5.21
C THR A 228 -19.09 -11.84 4.24
N TYR A 229 -18.90 -12.05 2.94
CA TYR A 229 -19.26 -11.05 1.92
C TYR A 229 -20.75 -11.03 1.59
N LEU A 230 -21.44 -12.19 1.62
CA LEU A 230 -22.90 -12.28 1.38
C LEU A 230 -23.70 -11.81 2.60
N GLY A 231 -23.19 -12.00 3.81
CA GLY A 231 -23.81 -11.53 5.03
C GLY A 231 -24.00 -10.01 5.08
N ASP A 232 -23.07 -9.25 4.49
CA ASP A 232 -23.15 -7.79 4.35
C ASP A 232 -24.24 -7.35 3.34
N PHE A 233 -24.61 -8.20 2.36
CA PHE A 233 -25.67 -7.89 1.39
C PHE A 233 -27.09 -8.08 1.95
N ASN A 234 -27.28 -8.85 3.03
CA ASN A 234 -28.58 -9.10 3.65
C ASN A 234 -28.90 -8.12 4.81
N ALA A 235 -28.07 -7.11 5.05
CA ALA A 235 -28.25 -6.10 6.09
C ALA A 235 -28.87 -4.78 5.57
N PHE A 236 -29.44 -4.78 4.34
CA PHE A 236 -30.17 -3.64 3.75
C PHE A 236 -31.58 -4.01 3.33
#